data_8ffa169c0402943249934d78372336d4
#
_entry.id   8ffa169c0402943249934d78372336d4
#
_cell.length_a   1.000
_cell.length_b   1.000
_cell.length_c   1.000
_cell.angle_alpha   90.00
_cell.angle_beta   90.00
_cell.angle_gamma   90.00
#
_symmetry.space_group_name_H-M   'P 1'
#
loop_
_entity.id
_entity.type
_entity.pdbx_description
1 polymer ?
#
loop_
_entity_poly.entity_id
_entity_poly.type
_entity_poly.pdbx_seq_one_letter_code
_entity_poly.pdbx_strand_id
1 'polypeptide(L)'
;MKINFNSESIKSLDKNKRVHLINSLGGFKSVSLVGTSDLEGNNNLAIFSSIFHIGANPPLIGLIFRPTPPERNTYNNIIETGFYTINHINELIYKQAHQTSARYDQGVSEFEKTGLNPEFKDDFFAPYVTESAIQLGIEFKEKIDITVNNTTLIIGEIIQIYISEDSLNEDGFVDIEKANSITCSGLDSYHKTVQLDRLSYAKPNIELISLLNK
;
A
#
# COMPACT_ATOMS: atom_id res chain seq x y z
N MET A 1 -31.08 -7.19 11.62
CA MET A 1 -31.22 -5.89 12.34
C MET A 1 -30.02 -5.01 12.02
N LYS A 2 -30.21 -3.71 11.70
CA LYS A 2 -29.11 -2.76 11.48
C LYS A 2 -28.87 -1.94 12.73
N ILE A 3 -27.60 -1.68 13.07
CA ILE A 3 -27.21 -0.76 14.14
C ILE A 3 -26.92 0.60 13.49
N ASN A 4 -27.41 1.68 14.11
CA ASN A 4 -27.16 3.05 13.65
C ASN A 4 -26.20 3.76 14.60
N PHE A 5 -25.19 4.42 14.02
CA PHE A 5 -24.28 5.34 14.71
C PHE A 5 -24.45 6.74 14.11
N ASN A 6 -24.91 7.70 14.89
CA ASN A 6 -24.90 9.11 14.49
C ASN A 6 -23.60 9.82 14.94
N SER A 7 -23.44 11.09 14.60
CA SER A 7 -22.24 11.86 14.92
C SER A 7 -21.91 11.89 16.42
N GLU A 8 -22.93 11.99 17.29
CA GLU A 8 -22.74 12.05 18.73
C GLU A 8 -22.31 10.70 19.29
N SER A 9 -22.99 9.62 18.86
CA SER A 9 -22.63 8.25 19.29
C SER A 9 -21.22 7.85 18.80
N ILE A 10 -20.81 8.26 17.61
CA ILE A 10 -19.43 8.03 17.11
C ILE A 10 -18.41 8.77 17.98
N LYS A 11 -18.68 10.03 18.32
CA LYS A 11 -17.77 10.83 19.17
C LYS A 11 -17.65 10.29 20.59
N SER A 12 -18.73 9.75 21.14
CA SER A 12 -18.80 9.19 22.50
C SER A 12 -18.18 7.79 22.64
N LEU A 13 -17.87 7.11 21.51
CA LEU A 13 -17.20 5.83 21.58
C LEU A 13 -15.83 5.93 22.28
N ASP A 14 -15.48 4.90 23.02
CA ASP A 14 -14.10 4.70 23.48
C ASP A 14 -13.12 4.84 22.30
N LYS A 15 -11.94 5.41 22.59
CA LYS A 15 -10.92 5.71 21.54
C LYS A 15 -10.60 4.48 20.70
N ASN A 16 -10.34 3.33 21.33
CA ASN A 16 -9.93 2.12 20.61
C ASN A 16 -11.10 1.57 19.78
N LYS A 17 -12.30 1.53 20.36
CA LYS A 17 -13.50 1.09 19.66
C LYS A 17 -13.81 1.97 18.45
N ARG A 18 -13.68 3.28 18.58
CA ARG A 18 -13.83 4.22 17.46
C ARG A 18 -12.77 4.00 16.37
N VAL A 19 -11.52 3.78 16.77
CA VAL A 19 -10.41 3.50 15.82
C VAL A 19 -10.70 2.22 15.03
N HIS A 20 -11.06 1.12 15.69
CA HIS A 20 -11.40 -0.12 15.01
C HIS A 20 -12.61 0.04 14.07
N LEU A 21 -13.69 0.65 14.57
CA LEU A 21 -14.91 0.88 13.78
C LEU A 21 -14.59 1.68 12.51
N ILE A 22 -14.01 2.87 12.66
CA ILE A 22 -13.79 3.78 11.52
C ILE A 22 -12.78 3.21 10.51
N ASN A 23 -11.70 2.58 10.98
CA ASN A 23 -10.71 2.01 10.05
C ASN A 23 -11.24 0.79 9.28
N SER A 24 -12.20 0.04 9.82
CA SER A 24 -12.79 -1.12 9.13
C SER A 24 -13.89 -0.75 8.13
N LEU A 25 -14.54 0.40 8.28
CA LEU A 25 -15.62 0.85 7.37
C LEU A 25 -15.14 1.19 5.95
N GLY A 26 -13.86 1.45 5.78
CA GLY A 26 -13.27 1.67 4.46
C GLY A 26 -13.27 0.43 3.55
N GLY A 27 -13.71 -0.72 4.04
CA GLY A 27 -13.70 -1.99 3.31
C GLY A 27 -12.30 -2.58 3.16
N PHE A 28 -12.12 -3.39 2.12
CA PHE A 28 -10.81 -3.92 1.78
C PHE A 28 -9.92 -2.83 1.18
N LYS A 29 -8.68 -2.81 1.64
CA LYS A 29 -7.67 -1.83 1.24
C LYS A 29 -6.46 -2.55 0.69
N SER A 30 -5.78 -1.93 -0.26
CA SER A 30 -4.43 -2.33 -0.61
C SER A 30 -3.55 -2.29 0.64
N VAL A 31 -2.69 -3.28 0.80
CA VAL A 31 -1.70 -3.31 1.86
C VAL A 31 -0.36 -3.69 1.25
N SER A 32 0.64 -2.83 1.48
CA SER A 32 1.97 -3.02 0.90
C SER A 32 3.04 -2.56 1.86
N LEU A 33 4.25 -3.03 1.60
CA LEU A 33 5.47 -2.54 2.22
C LEU A 33 6.05 -1.41 1.39
N VAL A 34 6.40 -0.32 2.05
CA VAL A 34 7.09 0.82 1.44
C VAL A 34 8.55 0.77 1.86
N GLY A 35 9.44 0.54 0.89
CA GLY A 35 10.88 0.54 1.07
C GLY A 35 11.46 1.92 0.75
N THR A 36 12.36 2.41 1.59
CA THR A 36 13.08 3.66 1.40
C THR A 36 14.52 3.52 1.88
N SER A 37 15.41 4.40 1.40
CA SER A 37 16.74 4.61 1.98
C SER A 37 16.94 6.08 2.28
N ASP A 38 17.75 6.39 3.27
CA ASP A 38 18.26 7.75 3.48
C ASP A 38 19.50 8.02 2.59
N LEU A 39 20.03 9.25 2.64
CA LEU A 39 21.20 9.64 1.88
C LEU A 39 22.51 8.92 2.31
N GLU A 40 22.51 8.32 3.49
CA GLU A 40 23.63 7.54 4.03
C GLU A 40 23.54 6.04 3.62
N GLY A 41 22.44 5.63 2.97
CA GLY A 41 22.20 4.25 2.52
C GLY A 41 21.56 3.36 3.59
N ASN A 42 21.05 3.91 4.68
CA ASN A 42 20.31 3.14 5.68
C ASN A 42 18.90 2.80 5.15
N ASN A 43 18.60 1.52 5.10
CA ASN A 43 17.33 1.00 4.59
C ASN A 43 16.24 1.01 5.66
N ASN A 44 15.04 1.42 5.26
CA ASN A 44 13.86 1.44 6.11
C ASN A 44 12.68 0.77 5.38
N LEU A 45 11.84 0.07 6.13
CA LEU A 45 10.68 -0.65 5.62
C LEU A 45 9.46 -0.42 6.52
N ALA A 46 8.34 -0.01 5.93
CA ALA A 46 7.12 0.25 6.68
C ALA A 46 5.87 -0.25 5.96
N ILE A 47 4.93 -0.83 6.71
CA ILE A 47 3.64 -1.27 6.18
C ILE A 47 2.67 -0.09 6.04
N PHE A 48 2.00 -0.01 4.89
CA PHE A 48 0.96 0.97 4.58
C PHE A 48 -0.30 0.29 4.06
N SER A 49 -1.45 0.77 4.53
CA SER A 49 -2.78 0.37 4.03
C SER A 49 -3.61 1.55 3.49
N SER A 50 -2.96 2.67 3.25
CA SER A 50 -3.56 3.89 2.69
C SER A 50 -2.88 4.26 1.38
N ILE A 51 -2.76 3.28 0.48
CA ILE A 51 -2.19 3.39 -0.87
C ILE A 51 -3.33 3.29 -1.87
N PHE A 52 -3.37 4.17 -2.87
CA PHE A 52 -4.46 4.18 -3.86
C PHE A 52 -4.00 4.74 -5.21
N HIS A 53 -4.64 4.24 -6.27
CA HIS A 53 -4.44 4.72 -7.63
C HIS A 53 -5.01 6.13 -7.79
N ILE A 54 -4.28 7.00 -8.51
CA ILE A 54 -4.70 8.37 -8.84
C ILE A 54 -4.95 8.50 -10.34
N GLY A 55 -4.05 8.00 -11.19
CA GLY A 55 -4.15 8.14 -12.63
C GLY A 55 -3.28 7.14 -13.38
N ALA A 56 -3.63 6.88 -14.65
CA ALA A 56 -2.89 5.98 -15.52
C ALA A 56 -1.96 6.71 -16.50
N ASN A 57 -2.19 7.99 -16.75
CA ASN A 57 -1.35 8.82 -17.61
C ASN A 57 -1.34 10.27 -17.12
N PRO A 58 -0.31 10.75 -16.40
CA PRO A 58 0.84 9.94 -15.93
C PRO A 58 0.41 8.84 -14.92
N PRO A 59 1.22 7.78 -14.75
CA PRO A 59 0.89 6.65 -13.85
C PRO A 59 1.14 7.03 -12.39
N LEU A 60 0.12 7.58 -11.73
CA LEU A 60 0.23 8.15 -10.38
C LEU A 60 -0.41 7.28 -9.32
N ILE A 61 0.26 7.22 -8.17
CA ILE A 61 -0.19 6.53 -6.96
C ILE A 61 -0.11 7.47 -5.76
N GLY A 62 -1.08 7.37 -4.85
CA GLY A 62 -1.15 8.16 -3.63
C GLY A 62 -0.86 7.33 -2.39
N LEU A 63 -0.21 7.96 -1.41
CA LEU A 63 0.16 7.39 -0.13
C LEU A 63 -0.17 8.37 1.00
N ILE A 64 -1.06 7.99 1.93
CA ILE A 64 -1.44 8.85 3.06
C ILE A 64 -0.56 8.55 4.27
N PHE A 65 0.13 9.59 4.73
CA PHE A 65 0.82 9.63 6.02
C PHE A 65 -0.10 10.19 7.11
N ARG A 66 -0.20 9.47 8.22
CA ARG A 66 -0.92 9.95 9.41
C ARG A 66 -0.11 11.01 10.13
N PRO A 67 -0.77 11.89 10.93
CA PRO A 67 -0.04 12.79 11.81
C PRO A 67 0.81 12.00 12.78
N THR A 68 2.09 12.31 12.88
CA THR A 68 3.00 11.65 13.82
C THR A 68 4.08 12.59 14.30
N PRO A 69 4.76 12.18 15.40
CA PRO A 69 5.95 12.87 15.87
C PRO A 69 7.06 12.93 14.80
N PRO A 70 8.05 13.83 14.94
CA PRO A 70 9.01 14.23 13.90
C PRO A 70 9.93 13.12 13.36
N GLU A 71 9.92 11.94 13.95
CA GLU A 71 10.81 10.84 13.60
C GLU A 71 10.10 9.81 12.70
N ARG A 72 9.97 10.12 11.40
CA ARG A 72 9.44 9.17 10.40
C ARG A 72 10.45 8.96 9.29
N ASN A 73 11.24 7.91 9.41
CA ASN A 73 12.24 7.55 8.42
C ASN A 73 11.62 7.47 7.01
N THR A 74 10.53 6.72 6.81
CA THR A 74 9.89 6.59 5.49
C THR A 74 9.51 7.94 4.87
N TYR A 75 8.87 8.84 5.63
CA TYR A 75 8.46 10.15 5.13
C TYR A 75 9.67 11.02 4.80
N ASN A 76 10.61 11.11 5.74
CA ASN A 76 11.81 11.93 5.57
C ASN A 76 12.64 11.43 4.39
N ASN A 77 12.85 10.13 4.26
CA ASN A 77 13.57 9.53 3.15
C ASN A 77 12.93 9.86 1.80
N ILE A 78 11.59 9.76 1.68
CA ILE A 78 10.87 10.12 0.44
C ILE A 78 11.07 11.59 0.07
N ILE A 79 10.95 12.50 1.03
CA ILE A 79 11.11 13.93 0.76
C ILE A 79 12.57 14.29 0.42
N GLU A 80 13.52 13.63 1.05
CA GLU A 80 14.94 13.93 0.91
C GLU A 80 15.54 13.30 -0.35
N THR A 81 15.20 12.05 -0.64
CA THR A 81 15.79 11.30 -1.76
C THR A 81 14.96 11.34 -3.03
N GLY A 82 13.65 11.57 -2.91
CA GLY A 82 12.73 11.58 -4.05
C GLY A 82 12.30 10.19 -4.52
N PHE A 83 12.76 9.09 -3.88
CA PHE A 83 12.48 7.73 -4.34
C PHE A 83 11.99 6.82 -3.23
N TYR A 84 11.08 5.90 -3.58
CA TYR A 84 10.61 4.84 -2.70
C TYR A 84 10.06 3.66 -3.52
N THR A 85 9.91 2.51 -2.88
CA THR A 85 9.29 1.34 -3.50
C THR A 85 7.95 1.02 -2.84
N ILE A 86 7.05 0.41 -3.60
CA ILE A 86 5.83 -0.21 -3.09
C ILE A 86 5.87 -1.69 -3.45
N ASN A 87 5.76 -2.54 -2.43
CA ASN A 87 5.92 -3.99 -2.56
C ASN A 87 4.67 -4.66 -2.01
N HIS A 88 3.95 -5.43 -2.84
CA HIS A 88 2.75 -6.12 -2.42
C HIS A 88 3.06 -7.19 -1.39
N ILE A 89 2.19 -7.32 -0.39
CA ILE A 89 2.29 -8.33 0.65
C ILE A 89 1.56 -9.58 0.19
N ASN A 90 2.13 -10.75 0.47
CA ASN A 90 1.52 -12.06 0.23
C ASN A 90 1.30 -12.83 1.54
N GLU A 91 0.68 -14.01 1.43
CA GLU A 91 0.35 -14.84 2.59
C GLU A 91 1.57 -15.42 3.35
N LEU A 92 2.75 -15.43 2.73
CA LEU A 92 3.97 -15.94 3.37
C LEU A 92 4.62 -14.90 4.28
N ILE A 93 4.48 -13.60 3.96
CA ILE A 93 5.19 -12.51 4.62
C ILE A 93 4.29 -11.55 5.43
N TYR A 94 2.97 -11.77 5.49
CA TYR A 94 2.06 -10.78 6.14
C TYR A 94 2.36 -10.55 7.62
N LYS A 95 2.88 -11.55 8.35
CA LYS A 95 3.26 -11.39 9.75
C LYS A 95 4.50 -10.52 9.90
N GLN A 96 5.51 -10.75 9.08
CA GLN A 96 6.71 -9.92 9.02
C GLN A 96 6.37 -8.50 8.60
N ALA A 97 5.52 -8.36 7.56
CA ALA A 97 5.02 -7.07 7.10
C ALA A 97 4.26 -6.33 8.20
N HIS A 98 3.38 -7.01 8.94
CA HIS A 98 2.70 -6.39 10.09
C HIS A 98 3.68 -5.92 11.16
N GLN A 99 4.73 -6.69 11.41
CA GLN A 99 5.76 -6.37 12.41
C GLN A 99 6.55 -5.11 12.08
N THR A 100 6.64 -4.69 10.79
CA THR A 100 7.26 -3.40 10.41
C THR A 100 6.48 -2.18 10.94
N SER A 101 5.26 -2.36 11.46
CA SER A 101 4.50 -1.29 12.12
C SER A 101 4.96 -1.00 13.55
N ALA A 102 5.83 -1.84 14.12
CA ALA A 102 6.40 -1.61 15.44
C ALA A 102 7.35 -0.40 15.41
N ARG A 103 7.49 0.25 16.56
CA ARG A 103 8.44 1.34 16.71
C ARG A 103 9.79 0.75 17.14
N TYR A 104 10.73 0.78 16.23
CA TYR A 104 12.12 0.44 16.53
C TYR A 104 12.93 1.70 16.86
N ASP A 105 14.05 1.50 17.53
CA ASP A 105 14.97 2.58 17.84
C ASP A 105 15.61 3.14 16.56
N GLN A 106 16.05 4.39 16.61
CA GLN A 106 16.73 5.05 15.51
C GLN A 106 17.96 4.24 15.03
N GLY A 107 18.12 4.08 13.74
CA GLY A 107 19.21 3.31 13.13
C GLY A 107 18.96 1.79 13.06
N VAL A 108 17.80 1.31 13.51
CA VAL A 108 17.40 -0.09 13.38
C VAL A 108 16.54 -0.27 12.13
N SER A 109 16.99 -1.10 11.19
CA SER A 109 16.23 -1.42 9.99
C SER A 109 15.14 -2.47 10.27
N GLU A 110 13.91 -2.18 9.81
CA GLU A 110 12.81 -3.15 9.87
C GLU A 110 13.10 -4.39 9.02
N PHE A 111 13.86 -4.29 7.94
CA PHE A 111 14.32 -5.44 7.18
C PHE A 111 15.03 -6.46 8.07
N GLU A 112 16.01 -6.02 8.85
CA GLU A 112 16.76 -6.89 9.76
C GLU A 112 15.87 -7.50 10.86
N LYS A 113 14.97 -6.68 11.42
CA LYS A 113 14.12 -7.12 12.56
C LYS A 113 13.01 -8.06 12.15
N THR A 114 12.57 -8.00 10.90
CA THR A 114 11.47 -8.85 10.41
C THR A 114 11.96 -10.03 9.58
N GLY A 115 13.24 -10.04 9.18
CA GLY A 115 13.84 -11.07 8.34
C GLY A 115 13.38 -11.01 6.87
N LEU A 116 12.86 -9.86 6.44
CA LEU A 116 12.60 -9.57 5.03
C LEU A 116 13.90 -9.09 4.36
N ASN A 117 14.07 -9.43 3.08
CA ASN A 117 15.31 -9.18 2.38
C ASN A 117 15.19 -7.96 1.45
N PRO A 118 16.07 -6.93 1.62
CA PRO A 118 16.14 -5.83 0.68
C PRO A 118 16.80 -6.28 -0.62
N GLU A 119 16.27 -5.81 -1.76
CA GLU A 119 16.82 -6.05 -3.09
C GLU A 119 16.91 -4.73 -3.84
N PHE A 120 18.04 -4.46 -4.48
CA PHE A 120 18.22 -3.30 -5.36
C PHE A 120 18.23 -3.75 -6.82
N LYS A 121 17.52 -3.03 -7.68
CA LYS A 121 17.36 -3.35 -9.10
C LYS A 121 17.62 -2.11 -9.96
N ASP A 122 18.32 -2.30 -11.06
CA ASP A 122 18.54 -1.29 -12.11
C ASP A 122 18.94 0.10 -11.57
N ASP A 123 19.87 0.11 -10.60
CA ASP A 123 20.38 1.32 -9.94
C ASP A 123 19.30 2.18 -9.25
N PHE A 124 18.15 1.59 -8.95
CA PHE A 124 17.08 2.29 -8.23
C PHE A 124 17.49 2.57 -6.78
N PHE A 125 17.29 3.81 -6.33
CA PHE A 125 17.85 4.29 -5.06
C PHE A 125 17.24 3.61 -3.80
N ALA A 126 15.98 3.20 -3.85
CA ALA A 126 15.27 2.60 -2.72
C ALA A 126 15.16 1.06 -2.85
N PRO A 127 15.22 0.30 -1.74
CA PRO A 127 15.17 -1.15 -1.76
C PRO A 127 13.77 -1.68 -2.07
N TYR A 128 13.71 -2.71 -2.89
CA TYR A 128 12.55 -3.59 -3.03
C TYR A 128 12.56 -4.67 -1.95
N VAL A 129 11.44 -5.38 -1.79
CA VAL A 129 11.31 -6.56 -0.91
C VAL A 129 11.38 -7.80 -1.77
N THR A 130 12.41 -8.61 -1.62
CA THR A 130 12.67 -9.82 -2.45
C THR A 130 11.47 -10.77 -2.49
N GLU A 131 10.75 -10.90 -1.38
CA GLU A 131 9.63 -11.83 -1.22
C GLU A 131 8.33 -11.35 -1.88
N SER A 132 8.29 -10.15 -2.44
CA SER A 132 7.11 -9.56 -3.07
C SER A 132 7.05 -9.89 -4.56
N ALA A 133 5.92 -10.44 -5.01
CA ALA A 133 5.71 -10.77 -6.43
C ALA A 133 5.37 -9.56 -7.31
N ILE A 134 4.87 -8.48 -6.71
CA ILE A 134 4.62 -7.20 -7.38
C ILE A 134 5.41 -6.12 -6.66
N GLN A 135 6.28 -5.44 -7.39
CA GLN A 135 7.17 -4.42 -6.87
C GLN A 135 7.14 -3.20 -7.80
N LEU A 136 6.95 -2.02 -7.22
CA LEU A 136 6.88 -0.76 -7.95
C LEU A 136 7.99 0.17 -7.49
N GLY A 137 8.75 0.75 -8.42
CA GLY A 137 9.66 1.85 -8.17
C GLY A 137 8.96 3.17 -8.43
N ILE A 138 8.98 4.05 -7.43
CA ILE A 138 8.19 5.28 -7.41
C ILE A 138 9.10 6.49 -7.28
N GLU A 139 8.90 7.49 -8.13
CA GLU A 139 9.49 8.82 -8.00
C GLU A 139 8.49 9.77 -7.35
N PHE A 140 8.89 10.45 -6.28
CA PHE A 140 8.09 11.47 -5.61
C PHE A 140 7.80 12.65 -6.53
N LYS A 141 6.55 13.10 -6.60
CA LYS A 141 6.13 14.24 -7.43
C LYS A 141 5.57 15.40 -6.63
N GLU A 142 4.68 15.13 -5.68
CA GLU A 142 3.96 16.18 -4.96
C GLU A 142 3.58 15.77 -3.54
N LYS A 143 3.54 16.76 -2.67
CA LYS A 143 3.06 16.64 -1.29
C LYS A 143 1.88 17.58 -1.08
N ILE A 144 0.77 17.06 -0.51
CA ILE A 144 -0.42 17.83 -0.16
C ILE A 144 -0.73 17.63 1.33
N ASP A 145 -0.72 18.72 2.09
CA ASP A 145 -1.09 18.69 3.51
C ASP A 145 -2.61 18.81 3.68
N ILE A 146 -3.22 17.80 4.31
CA ILE A 146 -4.65 17.74 4.60
C ILE A 146 -4.88 18.30 6.00
N THR A 147 -5.16 19.57 6.07
CA THR A 147 -5.21 20.34 7.33
C THR A 147 -6.33 19.94 8.29
N VAL A 148 -7.41 19.36 7.77
CA VAL A 148 -8.59 18.96 8.57
C VAL A 148 -8.29 17.88 9.62
N ASN A 149 -7.26 17.06 9.38
CA ASN A 149 -6.84 15.99 10.28
C ASN A 149 -5.31 15.87 10.40
N ASN A 150 -4.56 16.84 9.84
CA ASN A 150 -3.11 16.88 9.83
C ASN A 150 -2.44 15.64 9.21
N THR A 151 -3.10 15.00 8.22
CA THR A 151 -2.47 13.96 7.40
C THR A 151 -1.77 14.60 6.20
N THR A 152 -0.85 13.86 5.59
CA THR A 152 -0.14 14.30 4.38
C THR A 152 -0.35 13.26 3.29
N LEU A 153 -0.77 13.70 2.11
CA LEU A 153 -0.78 12.91 0.90
C LEU A 153 0.55 13.10 0.17
N ILE A 154 1.23 12.00 -0.11
CA ILE A 154 2.36 11.94 -1.03
C ILE A 154 1.86 11.36 -2.35
N ILE A 155 2.15 12.06 -3.44
CA ILE A 155 1.88 11.61 -4.81
C ILE A 155 3.19 11.23 -5.46
N GLY A 156 3.26 10.04 -6.02
CA GLY A 156 4.41 9.56 -6.77
C GLY A 156 4.02 8.99 -8.12
N GLU A 157 4.97 9.02 -9.04
CA GLU A 157 4.87 8.43 -10.37
C GLU A 157 5.52 7.06 -10.37
N ILE A 158 4.82 6.06 -10.91
CA ILE A 158 5.37 4.72 -11.11
C ILE A 158 6.35 4.79 -12.28
N ILE A 159 7.64 4.57 -12.03
CA ILE A 159 8.68 4.60 -13.04
C ILE A 159 9.34 3.24 -13.29
N GLN A 160 9.12 2.27 -12.39
CA GLN A 160 9.55 0.88 -12.58
C GLN A 160 8.46 -0.07 -12.08
N ILE A 161 8.26 -1.19 -12.77
CA ILE A 161 7.31 -2.24 -12.41
C ILE A 161 7.99 -3.60 -12.61
N TYR A 162 8.01 -4.42 -11.55
CA TYR A 162 8.44 -5.81 -11.59
C TYR A 162 7.26 -6.68 -11.17
N ILE A 163 6.83 -7.55 -12.05
CA ILE A 163 5.74 -8.51 -11.83
C ILE A 163 6.12 -9.86 -12.45
N SER A 164 5.56 -10.94 -11.92
CA SER A 164 5.69 -12.25 -12.54
C SER A 164 4.97 -12.27 -13.90
N GLU A 165 5.62 -12.84 -14.92
CA GLU A 165 5.09 -12.92 -16.29
C GLU A 165 3.71 -13.59 -16.31
N ASP A 166 3.54 -14.66 -15.52
CA ASP A 166 2.25 -15.39 -15.44
C ASP A 166 1.14 -14.56 -14.79
N SER A 167 1.41 -13.48 -14.09
CA SER A 167 0.39 -12.58 -13.50
C SER A 167 -0.03 -11.46 -14.45
N LEU A 168 0.62 -11.31 -15.60
CA LEU A 168 0.28 -10.29 -16.61
C LEU A 168 -0.53 -10.94 -17.75
N ASN A 169 -1.77 -10.48 -17.93
CA ASN A 169 -2.60 -10.90 -19.03
C ASN A 169 -2.22 -10.15 -20.32
N GLU A 170 -2.55 -10.72 -21.49
CA GLU A 170 -2.24 -10.14 -22.81
C GLU A 170 -2.79 -8.71 -23.02
N ASP A 171 -3.89 -8.37 -22.34
CA ASP A 171 -4.50 -7.04 -22.40
C ASP A 171 -3.90 -6.03 -21.40
N GLY A 172 -2.84 -6.42 -20.67
CA GLY A 172 -2.15 -5.59 -19.69
C GLY A 172 -2.76 -5.60 -18.29
N PHE A 173 -3.81 -6.39 -18.05
CA PHE A 173 -4.36 -6.55 -16.71
C PHE A 173 -3.45 -7.43 -15.86
N VAL A 174 -3.13 -6.97 -14.65
CA VAL A 174 -2.36 -7.74 -13.66
C VAL A 174 -3.30 -8.52 -12.77
N ASP A 175 -3.22 -9.85 -12.81
CA ASP A 175 -3.94 -10.75 -11.90
C ASP A 175 -3.22 -10.76 -10.54
N ILE A 176 -3.69 -9.91 -9.65
CA ILE A 176 -3.11 -9.74 -8.31
C ILE A 176 -3.35 -10.94 -7.39
N GLU A 177 -4.38 -11.75 -7.66
CA GLU A 177 -4.61 -12.99 -6.92
C GLU A 177 -3.62 -14.08 -7.35
N LYS A 178 -3.36 -14.21 -8.65
CA LYS A 178 -2.31 -15.10 -9.17
C LYS A 178 -0.91 -14.71 -8.69
N ALA A 179 -0.67 -13.41 -8.50
CA ALA A 179 0.52 -12.89 -7.82
C ALA A 179 0.52 -13.13 -6.29
N ASN A 180 -0.49 -13.81 -5.74
CA ASN A 180 -0.68 -14.06 -4.31
C ASN A 180 -0.77 -12.80 -3.44
N SER A 181 -1.11 -11.66 -4.00
CA SER A 181 -1.31 -10.44 -3.23
C SER A 181 -2.52 -10.57 -2.30
N ILE A 182 -2.38 -10.05 -1.09
CA ILE A 182 -3.44 -10.05 -0.09
C ILE A 182 -3.98 -8.63 0.13
N THR A 183 -5.11 -8.54 0.81
CA THR A 183 -5.73 -7.27 1.20
C THR A 183 -5.92 -7.20 2.70
N CYS A 184 -6.19 -6.01 3.24
CA CYS A 184 -6.51 -5.83 4.64
C CYS A 184 -7.82 -5.08 4.85
N SER A 185 -8.48 -5.32 6.01
CA SER A 185 -9.53 -4.47 6.56
C SER A 185 -9.14 -4.01 7.96
N GLY A 186 -9.64 -2.85 8.37
CA GLY A 186 -9.19 -2.27 9.63
C GLY A 186 -7.70 -1.93 9.60
N LEU A 187 -6.99 -2.32 10.65
CA LEU A 187 -5.55 -2.08 10.82
C LEU A 187 -4.73 -3.38 10.88
N ASP A 188 -5.38 -4.52 11.07
CA ASP A 188 -4.77 -5.76 11.55
C ASP A 188 -5.42 -7.04 10.99
N SER A 189 -6.44 -6.90 10.15
CA SER A 189 -7.15 -8.05 9.57
C SER A 189 -6.74 -8.24 8.12
N TYR A 190 -6.12 -9.37 7.80
CA TYR A 190 -5.61 -9.72 6.47
C TYR A 190 -6.49 -10.75 5.79
N HIS A 191 -6.67 -10.63 4.48
CA HIS A 191 -7.58 -11.47 3.71
C HIS A 191 -6.95 -11.90 2.39
N LYS A 192 -7.22 -13.14 1.99
CA LYS A 192 -7.17 -13.55 0.59
C LYS A 192 -8.47 -13.13 -0.07
N THR A 193 -8.40 -12.80 -1.34
CA THR A 193 -9.58 -12.48 -2.15
C THR A 193 -9.94 -13.62 -3.07
N VAL A 194 -11.14 -13.58 -3.61
CA VAL A 194 -11.60 -14.45 -4.68
C VAL A 194 -12.25 -13.59 -5.72
N GLN A 195 -11.68 -13.56 -6.92
CA GLN A 195 -12.22 -12.81 -8.05
C GLN A 195 -13.59 -13.38 -8.43
N LEU A 196 -14.61 -12.54 -8.45
CA LEU A 196 -15.95 -12.93 -8.86
C LEU A 196 -16.08 -12.94 -10.38
N ASP A 197 -15.63 -11.88 -11.03
CA ASP A 197 -15.65 -11.73 -12.48
C ASP A 197 -14.75 -10.57 -12.89
N ARG A 198 -14.51 -10.47 -14.19
CA ARG A 198 -13.92 -9.34 -14.88
C ARG A 198 -14.83 -8.98 -16.04
N LEU A 199 -15.57 -7.87 -15.92
CA LEU A 199 -16.63 -7.51 -16.84
C LEU A 199 -16.16 -6.54 -17.93
N SER A 200 -16.77 -6.64 -19.11
CA SER A 200 -16.60 -5.69 -20.20
C SER A 200 -17.01 -4.27 -19.78
N TYR A 201 -16.45 -3.26 -20.45
CA TYR A 201 -16.84 -1.87 -20.20
C TYR A 201 -18.35 -1.67 -20.42
N ALA A 202 -19.03 -1.16 -19.40
CA ALA A 202 -20.47 -0.94 -19.44
C ALA A 202 -20.86 0.16 -20.45
N LYS A 203 -21.81 -0.14 -21.32
CA LYS A 203 -22.40 0.81 -22.29
C LYS A 203 -23.92 0.73 -22.21
N PRO A 204 -24.65 1.85 -22.44
CA PRO A 204 -26.10 1.82 -22.49
C PRO A 204 -26.61 0.81 -23.52
N ASN A 205 -27.60 -0.01 -23.14
CA ASN A 205 -28.26 -1.00 -23.98
C ASN A 205 -27.36 -2.11 -24.55
N ILE A 206 -26.20 -2.35 -23.97
CA ILE A 206 -25.31 -3.47 -24.29
C ILE A 206 -25.17 -4.34 -23.05
N GLU A 207 -25.38 -5.65 -23.24
CA GLU A 207 -25.20 -6.64 -22.17
C GLU A 207 -23.72 -6.74 -21.76
N LEU A 208 -23.50 -6.91 -20.43
CA LEU A 208 -22.17 -7.14 -19.88
C LEU A 208 -21.68 -8.55 -20.24
N ILE A 209 -20.43 -8.65 -20.62
CA ILE A 209 -19.78 -9.91 -20.98
C ILE A 209 -18.64 -10.17 -19.97
N SER A 210 -18.54 -11.39 -19.46
CA SER A 210 -17.39 -11.85 -18.68
C SER A 210 -16.15 -11.92 -19.57
N LEU A 211 -15.03 -11.43 -19.04
CA LEU A 211 -13.71 -11.46 -19.69
C LEU A 211 -12.81 -12.59 -19.14
N LEU A 212 -13.28 -13.36 -18.14
CA LEU A 212 -12.50 -14.45 -17.52
C LEU A 212 -12.34 -15.68 -18.43
N ASN A 213 -13.21 -15.83 -19.43
CA ASN A 213 -13.28 -17.01 -20.29
C ASN A 213 -12.83 -16.72 -21.74
N LYS A 214 -11.95 -15.75 -21.92
CA LYS A 214 -11.39 -15.43 -23.22
C LYS A 214 -9.94 -15.86 -23.35
#